data_f66ded9616ca97148d4bec90f21985bc
#
_entry.id   f66ded9616ca97148d4bec90f21985bc
#
_cell.length_a   1.000
_cell.length_b   1.000
_cell.length_c   1.000
_cell.angle_alpha   90.00
_cell.angle_beta   90.00
_cell.angle_gamma   90.00
#
_symmetry.space_group_name_H-M   'P 1'
#
loop_
_entity.id
_entity.type
_entity.pdbx_description
1 polymer ?
#
loop_
_entity_poly.entity_id
_entity_poly.type
_entity_poly.pdbx_seq_one_letter_code
_entity_poly.pdbx_strand_id
1 'polypeptide(L)'
;MAASVKNLPDYPTQVFLLIENRLVRETLARLLRRRSDVVVVGEGSPTEAPIPPESLGDVVVLDDLQAAAMLGAGLQAGRIAGSRVGLVLIGMEEEEDRFLRAVRSGISGFLLNDASASEIVSAVRSVARGEAVCPPKLCYALIRFVASSSMETSVPVKPRSGHGLTIRQQQLVSLVAKGMTNKEIASQLNLSEFTIKNHIHRIMKQVEAESRQEVVEAVRASGYIALA
;
A
#
# COMPACT_ATOMS: atom_id res chain seq x y z
N MET A 1 -8.31 -25.12 -2.02
CA MET A 1 -7.80 -25.36 -0.65
C MET A 1 -8.35 -24.25 0.22
N ALA A 2 -9.28 -24.56 1.10
CA ALA A 2 -9.89 -23.57 2.01
C ALA A 2 -8.84 -23.12 3.03
N ALA A 3 -8.58 -21.80 3.07
CA ALA A 3 -7.76 -21.21 4.11
C ALA A 3 -8.49 -21.43 5.45
N SER A 4 -7.85 -22.18 6.32
CA SER A 4 -8.31 -22.44 7.69
C SER A 4 -8.52 -21.11 8.40
N VAL A 5 -9.75 -20.80 8.76
CA VAL A 5 -10.08 -19.72 9.69
C VAL A 5 -9.42 -20.10 11.02
N LYS A 6 -8.29 -19.47 11.31
CA LYS A 6 -7.66 -19.62 12.63
C LYS A 6 -8.61 -19.07 13.67
N ASN A 7 -9.09 -19.96 14.58
CA ASN A 7 -9.71 -19.58 15.83
C ASN A 7 -8.88 -18.50 16.52
N LEU A 8 -9.57 -17.57 17.22
CA LEU A 8 -8.88 -16.61 18.11
C LEU A 8 -7.83 -17.36 18.94
N PRO A 9 -6.63 -16.79 19.08
CA PRO A 9 -5.70 -17.34 20.05
C PRO A 9 -6.31 -17.25 21.44
N ASP A 10 -6.12 -18.27 22.26
CA ASP A 10 -6.56 -18.33 23.68
C ASP A 10 -5.84 -17.27 24.57
N TYR A 11 -5.06 -16.37 23.97
CA TYR A 11 -4.34 -15.30 24.66
C TYR A 11 -4.82 -13.92 24.18
N PRO A 12 -4.73 -12.89 25.02
CA PRO A 12 -5.16 -11.54 24.69
C PRO A 12 -4.31 -10.97 23.53
N THR A 13 -4.98 -10.21 22.63
CA THR A 13 -4.31 -9.55 21.49
C THR A 13 -3.25 -8.56 21.98
N GLN A 14 -2.02 -8.76 21.54
CA GLN A 14 -0.89 -7.91 21.89
C GLN A 14 -0.82 -6.70 20.95
N VAL A 15 -0.85 -5.49 21.51
CA VAL A 15 -0.89 -4.24 20.74
C VAL A 15 0.29 -3.36 21.09
N PHE A 16 1.00 -2.88 20.06
CA PHE A 16 1.99 -1.82 20.19
C PHE A 16 1.40 -0.49 19.71
N LEU A 17 1.60 0.60 20.45
CA LEU A 17 1.15 1.94 20.06
C LEU A 17 2.34 2.76 19.56
N LEU A 18 2.39 3.02 18.26
CA LEU A 18 3.40 3.84 17.59
C LEU A 18 2.77 5.15 17.14
N ILE A 19 2.62 6.08 18.06
CA ILE A 19 1.84 7.31 17.90
C ILE A 19 2.68 8.51 18.29
N GLU A 20 2.78 9.50 17.41
CA GLU A 20 3.59 10.71 17.64
C GLU A 20 3.00 11.54 18.78
N ASN A 21 1.70 11.80 18.76
CA ASN A 21 1.05 12.61 19.78
C ASN A 21 0.94 11.84 21.11
N ARG A 22 1.73 12.27 22.10
CA ARG A 22 1.80 11.65 23.43
C ARG A 22 0.44 11.57 24.13
N LEU A 23 -0.39 12.61 24.04
CA LEU A 23 -1.71 12.64 24.70
C LEU A 23 -2.65 11.59 24.09
N VAL A 24 -2.65 11.46 22.76
CA VAL A 24 -3.42 10.45 22.02
C VAL A 24 -2.92 9.07 22.42
N ARG A 25 -1.61 8.84 22.42
CA ARG A 25 -0.96 7.59 22.78
C ARG A 25 -1.36 7.12 24.19
N GLU A 26 -1.19 7.99 25.21
CA GLU A 26 -1.56 7.69 26.59
C GLU A 26 -3.06 7.43 26.77
N THR A 27 -3.91 8.17 26.03
CA THR A 27 -5.35 8.00 26.08
C THR A 27 -5.77 6.66 25.50
N LEU A 28 -5.23 6.28 24.35
CA LEU A 28 -5.49 4.99 23.72
C LEU A 28 -4.94 3.83 24.57
N ALA A 29 -3.76 3.97 25.16
CA ALA A 29 -3.21 2.96 26.06
C ALA A 29 -4.13 2.70 27.25
N ARG A 30 -4.63 3.75 27.92
CA ARG A 30 -5.59 3.61 29.03
C ARG A 30 -6.89 2.92 28.59
N LEU A 31 -7.36 3.23 27.39
CA LEU A 31 -8.58 2.67 26.83
C LEU A 31 -8.42 1.19 26.51
N LEU A 32 -7.32 0.80 25.87
CA LEU A 32 -7.03 -0.59 25.52
C LEU A 32 -6.78 -1.43 26.78
N ARG A 33 -6.04 -0.91 27.77
CA ARG A 33 -5.79 -1.61 29.04
C ARG A 33 -7.05 -1.89 29.87
N ARG A 34 -8.17 -1.23 29.60
CA ARG A 34 -9.47 -1.54 30.23
C ARG A 34 -10.16 -2.76 29.62
N ARG A 35 -9.61 -3.34 28.55
CA ARG A 35 -10.15 -4.51 27.88
C ARG A 35 -9.40 -5.75 28.32
N SER A 36 -10.12 -6.79 28.70
CA SER A 36 -9.52 -8.06 29.16
C SER A 36 -8.90 -8.88 28.04
N ASP A 37 -9.32 -8.60 26.80
CA ASP A 37 -8.92 -9.32 25.58
C ASP A 37 -7.80 -8.62 24.80
N VAL A 38 -7.27 -7.50 25.30
CA VAL A 38 -6.20 -6.72 24.67
C VAL A 38 -5.12 -6.37 25.70
N VAL A 39 -3.85 -6.54 25.31
CA VAL A 39 -2.69 -6.16 26.13
C VAL A 39 -1.81 -5.20 25.34
N VAL A 40 -1.54 -4.02 25.91
CA VAL A 40 -0.57 -3.07 25.36
C VAL A 40 0.83 -3.52 25.76
N VAL A 41 1.59 -4.04 24.80
CA VAL A 41 2.95 -4.58 25.00
C VAL A 41 4.04 -3.51 24.90
N GLY A 42 3.73 -2.37 24.29
CA GLY A 42 4.67 -1.25 24.21
C GLY A 42 4.02 0.01 23.66
N GLU A 43 4.72 1.11 23.88
CA GLU A 43 4.34 2.46 23.42
C GLU A 43 5.59 3.20 22.96
N GLY A 44 5.50 3.94 21.85
CA GLY A 44 6.60 4.74 21.31
C GLY A 44 6.13 5.82 20.35
N SER A 45 7.06 6.67 19.92
CA SER A 45 6.87 7.63 18.85
C SER A 45 7.63 7.16 17.60
N PRO A 46 7.12 7.42 16.37
CA PRO A 46 7.82 7.14 15.12
C PRO A 46 9.19 7.83 15.01
N THR A 47 9.42 8.91 15.76
CA THR A 47 10.67 9.69 15.76
C THR A 47 11.69 9.18 16.78
N GLU A 48 11.30 8.26 17.66
CA GLU A 48 12.19 7.64 18.65
C GLU A 48 13.03 6.50 18.03
N ALA A 49 13.88 5.87 18.83
CA ALA A 49 14.78 4.81 18.40
C ALA A 49 14.05 3.63 17.71
N PRO A 50 14.74 2.87 16.84
CA PRO A 50 14.14 1.73 16.15
C PRO A 50 13.52 0.73 17.13
N ILE A 51 12.27 0.34 16.88
CA ILE A 51 11.56 -0.62 17.71
C ILE A 51 12.02 -2.02 17.34
N PRO A 52 12.46 -2.84 18.30
CA PRO A 52 12.80 -4.23 18.02
C PRO A 52 11.57 -4.99 17.47
N PRO A 53 11.72 -5.76 16.40
CA PRO A 53 10.62 -6.49 15.77
C PRO A 53 9.84 -7.40 16.72
N GLU A 54 10.51 -8.01 17.69
CA GLU A 54 9.95 -8.89 18.70
C GLU A 54 9.02 -8.18 19.69
N SER A 55 9.08 -6.85 19.78
CA SER A 55 8.23 -6.06 20.69
C SER A 55 6.93 -5.58 20.06
N LEU A 56 6.70 -5.81 18.77
CA LEU A 56 5.54 -5.26 18.03
C LEU A 56 4.19 -5.94 18.37
N GLY A 57 4.22 -7.16 18.93
CA GLY A 57 3.00 -7.93 19.22
C GLY A 57 2.22 -8.35 17.96
N ASP A 58 0.89 -8.49 18.09
CA ASP A 58 0.01 -8.94 17.00
C ASP A 58 -0.45 -7.77 16.11
N VAL A 59 -0.61 -6.58 16.68
CA VAL A 59 -1.12 -5.38 15.99
C VAL A 59 -0.32 -4.14 16.40
N VAL A 60 0.08 -3.35 15.42
CA VAL A 60 0.63 -2.01 15.64
C VAL A 60 -0.40 -0.96 15.24
N VAL A 61 -0.74 -0.07 16.17
CA VAL A 61 -1.57 1.12 15.90
C VAL A 61 -0.65 2.30 15.72
N LEU A 62 -0.84 3.05 14.62
CA LEU A 62 0.03 4.16 14.24
C LEU A 62 -0.79 5.32 13.64
N ASP A 63 -0.27 6.53 13.72
CA ASP A 63 -0.89 7.77 13.22
C ASP A 63 -0.10 8.41 12.07
N ASP A 64 1.02 7.79 11.68
CA ASP A 64 1.89 8.29 10.62
C ASP A 64 2.02 7.32 9.45
N LEU A 65 1.76 7.80 8.23
CA LEU A 65 1.81 7.00 7.00
C LEU A 65 3.26 6.61 6.61
N GLN A 66 4.24 7.45 6.95
CA GLN A 66 5.64 7.16 6.63
C GLN A 66 6.17 6.04 7.54
N ALA A 67 5.83 6.09 8.84
CA ALA A 67 6.13 5.02 9.78
C ALA A 67 5.47 3.70 9.34
N ALA A 68 4.21 3.78 8.88
CA ALA A 68 3.50 2.63 8.30
C ALA A 68 4.24 2.03 7.11
N ALA A 69 4.73 2.86 6.19
CA ALA A 69 5.46 2.42 5.02
C ALA A 69 6.81 1.76 5.38
N MET A 70 7.51 2.31 6.37
CA MET A 70 8.78 1.74 6.84
C MET A 70 8.58 0.38 7.52
N LEU A 71 7.60 0.26 8.40
CA LEU A 71 7.25 -1.00 9.06
C LEU A 71 6.76 -2.04 8.05
N GLY A 72 5.85 -1.66 7.16
CA GLY A 72 5.31 -2.55 6.13
C GLY A 72 6.39 -3.09 5.20
N ALA A 73 7.34 -2.26 4.78
CA ALA A 73 8.49 -2.69 3.99
C ALA A 73 9.37 -3.68 4.77
N GLY A 74 9.57 -3.46 6.08
CA GLY A 74 10.30 -4.38 6.95
C GLY A 74 9.62 -5.74 7.11
N LEU A 75 8.29 -5.73 7.26
CA LEU A 75 7.46 -6.94 7.35
C LEU A 75 7.47 -7.75 6.04
N GLN A 76 7.30 -7.08 4.90
CA GLN A 76 7.31 -7.71 3.56
C GLN A 76 8.68 -8.26 3.19
N ALA A 77 9.76 -7.60 3.61
CA ALA A 77 11.13 -8.06 3.36
C ALA A 77 11.56 -9.26 4.23
N GLY A 78 10.67 -9.80 5.07
CA GLY A 78 10.97 -10.90 5.98
C GLY A 78 12.00 -10.55 7.09
N ARG A 79 12.30 -9.26 7.24
CA ARG A 79 13.21 -8.78 8.31
C ARG A 79 12.59 -8.94 9.70
N ILE A 80 11.27 -9.06 9.76
CA ILE A 80 10.50 -9.37 10.94
C ILE A 80 10.00 -10.81 10.77
N ALA A 81 10.86 -11.76 11.10
CA ALA A 81 10.59 -13.18 10.87
C ALA A 81 9.46 -13.69 11.78
N GLY A 82 8.49 -14.37 11.19
CA GLY A 82 7.55 -15.27 11.88
C GLY A 82 6.23 -14.67 12.33
N SER A 83 6.02 -13.35 12.33
CA SER A 83 4.78 -12.73 12.84
C SER A 83 3.99 -12.06 11.73
N ARG A 84 2.70 -12.41 11.62
CA ARG A 84 1.72 -11.60 10.87
C ARG A 84 1.31 -10.41 11.73
N VAL A 85 2.16 -9.42 11.85
CA VAL A 85 1.83 -8.17 12.53
C VAL A 85 0.84 -7.40 11.68
N GLY A 86 -0.34 -7.12 12.21
CA GLY A 86 -1.34 -6.28 11.56
C GLY A 86 -1.04 -4.80 11.80
N LEU A 87 -1.24 -3.95 10.79
CA LEU A 87 -1.02 -2.51 10.90
C LEU A 87 -2.36 -1.77 10.85
N VAL A 88 -2.65 -0.96 11.87
CA VAL A 88 -3.85 -0.11 11.98
C VAL A 88 -3.43 1.35 11.96
N LEU A 89 -3.77 2.07 10.91
CA LEU A 89 -3.51 3.49 10.74
C LEU A 89 -4.74 4.29 11.19
N ILE A 90 -4.55 5.25 12.10
CA ILE A 90 -5.61 6.08 12.70
C ILE A 90 -5.41 7.57 12.39
N GLY A 91 -6.45 8.37 12.58
CA GLY A 91 -6.38 9.84 12.44
C GLY A 91 -6.25 10.32 11.01
N MET A 92 -6.73 9.56 10.05
CA MET A 92 -6.59 9.83 8.64
C MET A 92 -7.76 10.67 8.08
N GLU A 93 -7.48 11.41 7.01
CA GLU A 93 -8.51 12.04 6.19
C GLU A 93 -9.05 11.07 5.15
N GLU A 94 -10.30 11.29 4.70
CA GLU A 94 -10.96 10.46 3.68
C GLU A 94 -10.43 10.83 2.28
N GLU A 95 -9.17 10.45 1.99
CA GLU A 95 -8.46 10.73 0.74
C GLU A 95 -8.06 9.42 0.05
N GLU A 96 -8.53 9.19 -1.18
CA GLU A 96 -8.30 7.94 -1.94
C GLU A 96 -6.81 7.65 -2.15
N ASP A 97 -6.02 8.65 -2.58
CA ASP A 97 -4.59 8.45 -2.88
C ASP A 97 -3.78 8.09 -1.62
N ARG A 98 -4.13 8.70 -0.49
CA ARG A 98 -3.49 8.43 0.80
C ARG A 98 -3.83 7.03 1.30
N PHE A 99 -5.08 6.65 1.18
CA PHE A 99 -5.55 5.30 1.49
C PHE A 99 -4.88 4.23 0.63
N LEU A 100 -4.82 4.42 -0.68
CA LEU A 100 -4.17 3.45 -1.59
C LEU A 100 -2.66 3.32 -1.30
N ARG A 101 -1.99 4.40 -0.91
CA ARG A 101 -0.59 4.33 -0.43
C ARG A 101 -0.47 3.52 0.84
N ALA A 102 -1.38 3.72 1.81
CA ALA A 102 -1.41 2.96 3.06
C ALA A 102 -1.60 1.46 2.81
N VAL A 103 -2.56 1.09 1.95
CA VAL A 103 -2.80 -0.31 1.58
C VAL A 103 -1.55 -0.95 0.94
N ARG A 104 -0.87 -0.23 0.05
CA ARG A 104 0.40 -0.71 -0.56
C ARG A 104 1.52 -0.89 0.46
N SER A 105 1.47 -0.17 1.57
CA SER A 105 2.39 -0.31 2.69
C SER A 105 2.05 -1.48 3.61
N GLY A 106 0.97 -2.24 3.33
CA GLY A 106 0.55 -3.39 4.13
C GLY A 106 -0.38 -3.05 5.29
N ILE A 107 -0.97 -1.84 5.30
CA ILE A 107 -2.00 -1.47 6.26
C ILE A 107 -3.23 -2.37 6.09
N SER A 108 -3.69 -2.96 7.19
CA SER A 108 -4.89 -3.79 7.26
C SER A 108 -6.08 -3.06 7.90
N GLY A 109 -5.83 -2.03 8.73
CA GLY A 109 -6.86 -1.17 9.31
C GLY A 109 -6.60 0.30 8.96
N PHE A 110 -7.62 0.98 8.44
CA PHE A 110 -7.56 2.41 8.10
C PHE A 110 -8.76 3.12 8.72
N LEU A 111 -8.51 4.00 9.69
CA LEU A 111 -9.53 4.72 10.45
C LEU A 111 -9.37 6.24 10.26
N LEU A 112 -10.51 6.89 10.10
CA LEU A 112 -10.57 8.35 9.93
C LEU A 112 -10.32 9.10 11.24
N ASN A 113 -10.11 10.40 11.14
CA ASN A 113 -9.83 11.29 12.26
C ASN A 113 -11.03 11.44 13.24
N ASP A 114 -12.24 11.14 12.80
CA ASP A 114 -13.47 11.14 13.58
C ASP A 114 -13.81 9.77 14.20
N ALA A 115 -12.95 8.76 14.00
CA ALA A 115 -13.18 7.43 14.53
C ALA A 115 -13.25 7.43 16.06
N SER A 116 -14.30 6.83 16.58
CA SER A 116 -14.51 6.68 18.02
C SER A 116 -13.51 5.67 18.61
N ALA A 117 -13.31 5.80 19.90
CA ALA A 117 -12.50 4.85 20.68
C ALA A 117 -12.98 3.38 20.55
N SER A 118 -14.28 3.16 20.43
CA SER A 118 -14.85 1.83 20.21
C SER A 118 -14.53 1.26 18.83
N GLU A 119 -14.49 2.10 17.80
CA GLU A 119 -14.10 1.70 16.45
C GLU A 119 -12.61 1.32 16.39
N ILE A 120 -11.75 2.05 17.08
CA ILE A 120 -10.32 1.70 17.18
C ILE A 120 -10.14 0.32 17.83
N VAL A 121 -10.81 0.05 18.95
CA VAL A 121 -10.77 -1.26 19.61
C VAL A 121 -11.31 -2.37 18.70
N SER A 122 -12.41 -2.11 18.01
CA SER A 122 -12.99 -3.05 17.04
C SER A 122 -12.03 -3.35 15.91
N ALA A 123 -11.38 -2.32 15.35
CA ALA A 123 -10.41 -2.48 14.27
C ALA A 123 -9.18 -3.30 14.71
N VAL A 124 -8.65 -3.05 15.92
CA VAL A 124 -7.57 -3.86 16.49
C VAL A 124 -7.94 -5.33 16.52
N ARG A 125 -9.15 -5.65 17.02
CA ARG A 125 -9.64 -7.04 17.09
C ARG A 125 -9.80 -7.67 15.71
N SER A 126 -10.38 -6.94 14.77
CA SER A 126 -10.56 -7.43 13.39
C SER A 126 -9.23 -7.70 12.72
N VAL A 127 -8.29 -6.77 12.84
CA VAL A 127 -6.95 -6.92 12.23
C VAL A 127 -6.16 -8.06 12.87
N ALA A 128 -6.28 -8.27 14.19
CA ALA A 128 -5.67 -9.42 14.87
C ALA A 128 -6.20 -10.77 14.33
N ARG A 129 -7.46 -10.81 13.89
CA ARG A 129 -8.05 -12.00 13.24
C ARG A 129 -7.66 -12.15 11.76
N GLY A 130 -6.92 -11.20 11.21
CA GLY A 130 -6.55 -11.17 9.79
C GLY A 130 -7.63 -10.57 8.88
N GLU A 131 -8.60 -9.85 9.45
CA GLU A 131 -9.62 -9.10 8.71
C GLU A 131 -9.10 -7.71 8.36
N ALA A 132 -9.64 -7.11 7.29
CA ALA A 132 -9.34 -5.72 6.93
C ALA A 132 -10.46 -4.79 7.40
N VAL A 133 -10.08 -3.57 7.81
CA VAL A 133 -11.02 -2.52 8.23
C VAL A 133 -10.72 -1.24 7.45
N CYS A 134 -11.72 -0.74 6.70
CA CYS A 134 -11.61 0.54 6.02
C CYS A 134 -12.99 1.21 5.87
N PRO A 135 -13.04 2.53 5.73
CA PRO A 135 -14.28 3.25 5.42
C PRO A 135 -14.91 2.74 4.12
N PRO A 136 -16.25 2.59 4.03
CA PRO A 136 -16.92 2.01 2.87
C PRO A 136 -16.59 2.71 1.54
N LYS A 137 -16.47 4.03 1.52
CA LYS A 137 -16.09 4.79 0.31
C LYS A 137 -14.68 4.47 -0.16
N LEU A 138 -13.73 4.32 0.78
CA LEU A 138 -12.35 3.97 0.47
C LEU A 138 -12.22 2.49 0.05
N CYS A 139 -13.04 1.59 0.61
CA CYS A 139 -13.17 0.23 0.10
C CYS A 139 -13.58 0.21 -1.37
N TYR A 140 -14.53 1.07 -1.77
CA TYR A 140 -14.93 1.20 -3.18
C TYR A 140 -13.78 1.69 -4.07
N ALA A 141 -12.99 2.67 -3.60
CA ALA A 141 -11.79 3.13 -4.30
C ALA A 141 -10.78 2.00 -4.48
N LEU A 142 -10.58 1.15 -3.47
CA LEU A 142 -9.72 -0.03 -3.55
C LEU A 142 -10.23 -1.04 -4.59
N ILE A 143 -11.52 -1.34 -4.60
CA ILE A 143 -12.14 -2.24 -5.59
C ILE A 143 -11.93 -1.70 -7.00
N ARG A 144 -12.18 -0.40 -7.22
CA ARG A 144 -11.92 0.26 -8.51
C ARG A 144 -10.45 0.16 -8.91
N PHE A 145 -9.56 0.43 -7.96
CA PHE A 145 -8.12 0.36 -8.19
C PHE A 145 -7.70 -1.07 -8.59
N VAL A 146 -8.16 -2.10 -7.87
CA VAL A 146 -7.89 -3.51 -8.19
C VAL A 146 -8.50 -3.89 -9.54
N ALA A 147 -9.75 -3.49 -9.82
CA ALA A 147 -10.40 -3.75 -11.09
C ALA A 147 -9.65 -3.11 -12.26
N SER A 148 -9.17 -1.87 -12.11
CA SER A 148 -8.35 -1.20 -13.12
C SER A 148 -6.95 -1.83 -13.26
N SER A 149 -6.37 -2.28 -12.16
CA SER A 149 -5.07 -2.98 -12.16
C SER A 149 -5.20 -4.40 -12.70
N SER A 150 -6.36 -5.06 -12.52
CA SER A 150 -6.64 -6.41 -13.06
C SER A 150 -6.82 -6.42 -14.57
N MET A 151 -7.09 -5.29 -15.21
CA MET A 151 -6.93 -5.16 -16.66
C MET A 151 -5.46 -5.27 -17.10
N GLU A 152 -4.50 -5.13 -16.18
CA GLU A 152 -3.07 -5.39 -16.43
C GLU A 152 -2.68 -6.86 -16.21
N THR A 153 -3.55 -7.69 -15.64
CA THR A 153 -3.29 -9.13 -15.36
C THR A 153 -4.16 -10.07 -16.19
N SER A 154 -4.38 -9.76 -17.43
CA SER A 154 -4.82 -10.78 -18.37
C SER A 154 -3.61 -11.51 -18.92
N VAL A 155 -3.37 -12.72 -18.34
CA VAL A 155 -2.50 -13.81 -18.79
C VAL A 155 -0.98 -13.50 -18.72
N PRO A 156 -0.16 -14.31 -18.06
CA PRO A 156 1.28 -14.26 -18.23
C PRO A 156 1.60 -14.74 -19.65
N VAL A 157 1.60 -13.82 -20.60
CA VAL A 157 2.29 -14.04 -21.86
C VAL A 157 3.77 -14.09 -21.49
N LYS A 158 4.37 -15.27 -21.60
CA LYS A 158 5.82 -15.43 -21.53
C LYS A 158 6.48 -14.29 -22.31
N PRO A 159 7.48 -13.61 -21.76
CA PRO A 159 8.17 -12.55 -22.48
C PRO A 159 8.80 -13.15 -23.73
N ARG A 160 8.25 -12.81 -24.88
CA ARG A 160 8.95 -12.99 -26.13
C ARG A 160 10.02 -11.90 -26.18
N SER A 161 11.25 -12.32 -26.31
CA SER A 161 12.49 -11.58 -26.46
C SER A 161 12.32 -10.13 -26.95
N GLY A 162 12.57 -9.17 -26.04
CA GLY A 162 12.56 -7.73 -26.31
C GLY A 162 12.11 -6.97 -25.07
N HIS A 163 12.90 -6.16 -24.47
CA HIS A 163 12.78 -5.27 -23.31
C HIS A 163 11.65 -5.50 -22.26
N GLY A 164 10.85 -6.60 -22.32
CA GLY A 164 9.89 -7.03 -21.28
C GLY A 164 8.75 -6.05 -20.96
N LEU A 165 8.37 -5.16 -21.88
CA LEU A 165 7.34 -4.15 -21.61
C LEU A 165 5.94 -4.77 -21.50
N THR A 166 5.19 -4.35 -20.48
CA THR A 166 3.77 -4.70 -20.32
C THR A 166 2.92 -4.05 -21.43
N ILE A 167 1.73 -4.59 -21.67
CA ILE A 167 0.78 -4.04 -22.67
C ILE A 167 0.50 -2.56 -22.39
N ARG A 168 0.36 -2.19 -21.11
CA ARG A 168 0.13 -0.80 -20.70
C ARG A 168 1.32 0.12 -21.00
N GLN A 169 2.53 -0.38 -20.77
CA GLN A 169 3.76 0.35 -21.14
C GLN A 169 3.86 0.50 -22.65
N GLN A 170 3.50 -0.51 -23.41
CA GLN A 170 3.45 -0.45 -24.88
C GLN A 170 2.42 0.58 -25.39
N GLN A 171 1.22 0.61 -24.79
CA GLN A 171 0.21 1.64 -25.08
C GLN A 171 0.76 3.04 -24.79
N LEU A 172 1.43 3.22 -23.66
CA LEU A 172 2.01 4.50 -23.29
C LEU A 172 3.09 4.91 -24.30
N VAL A 173 4.00 4.00 -24.67
CA VAL A 173 5.03 4.26 -25.67
C VAL A 173 4.42 4.57 -27.04
N SER A 174 3.32 3.94 -27.41
CA SER A 174 2.63 4.26 -28.68
C SER A 174 2.06 5.69 -28.71
N LEU A 175 1.55 6.19 -27.57
CA LEU A 175 1.09 7.57 -27.44
C LEU A 175 2.27 8.56 -27.44
N VAL A 176 3.38 8.18 -26.80
CA VAL A 176 4.65 8.92 -26.88
C VAL A 176 5.15 9.01 -28.33
N ALA A 177 5.08 7.91 -29.07
CA ALA A 177 5.49 7.84 -30.48
C ALA A 177 4.63 8.72 -31.41
N LYS A 178 3.37 8.98 -31.03
CA LYS A 178 2.47 9.94 -31.69
C LYS A 178 2.79 11.41 -31.36
N GLY A 179 3.80 11.67 -30.55
CA GLY A 179 4.21 13.02 -30.16
C GLY A 179 3.36 13.66 -29.06
N MET A 180 2.46 12.91 -28.41
CA MET A 180 1.57 13.47 -27.38
C MET A 180 2.35 13.89 -26.13
N THR A 181 2.00 15.02 -25.54
CA THR A 181 2.55 15.51 -24.27
C THR A 181 2.05 14.68 -23.07
N ASN A 182 2.72 14.76 -21.93
CA ASN A 182 2.27 14.05 -20.71
C ASN A 182 0.86 14.47 -20.29
N LYS A 183 0.51 15.74 -20.50
CA LYS A 183 -0.82 16.28 -20.20
C LYS A 183 -1.90 15.68 -21.11
N GLU A 184 -1.67 15.55 -22.38
CA GLU A 184 -2.58 14.93 -23.35
C GLU A 184 -2.75 13.43 -23.09
N ILE A 185 -1.65 12.74 -22.82
CA ILE A 185 -1.66 11.31 -22.43
C ILE A 185 -2.44 11.12 -21.13
N ALA A 186 -2.20 11.97 -20.13
CA ALA A 186 -2.91 11.94 -18.85
C ALA A 186 -4.42 12.11 -19.03
N SER A 187 -4.83 13.06 -19.87
CA SER A 187 -6.24 13.28 -20.22
C SER A 187 -6.85 12.07 -20.93
N GLN A 188 -6.15 11.51 -21.91
CA GLN A 188 -6.65 10.37 -22.68
C GLN A 188 -6.75 9.07 -21.86
N LEU A 189 -5.85 8.88 -20.88
CA LEU A 189 -5.80 7.67 -20.05
C LEU A 189 -6.51 7.85 -18.72
N ASN A 190 -7.10 9.02 -18.47
CA ASN A 190 -7.76 9.41 -17.21
C ASN A 190 -6.84 9.23 -15.98
N LEU A 191 -5.59 9.69 -16.11
CA LEU A 191 -4.55 9.63 -15.08
C LEU A 191 -4.02 11.05 -14.78
N SER A 192 -3.26 11.20 -13.69
CA SER A 192 -2.54 12.45 -13.43
C SER A 192 -1.29 12.55 -14.33
N GLU A 193 -0.90 13.80 -14.68
CA GLU A 193 0.34 14.05 -15.41
C GLU A 193 1.58 13.52 -14.68
N PHE A 194 1.57 13.60 -13.35
CA PHE A 194 2.61 13.03 -12.49
C PHE A 194 2.70 11.50 -12.63
N THR A 195 1.57 10.82 -12.71
CA THR A 195 1.51 9.36 -12.93
C THR A 195 2.12 9.00 -14.29
N ILE A 196 1.78 9.73 -15.35
CA ILE A 196 2.36 9.53 -16.68
C ILE A 196 3.87 9.73 -16.68
N LYS A 197 4.35 10.82 -16.05
CA LYS A 197 5.79 11.10 -15.91
C LYS A 197 6.53 9.93 -15.23
N ASN A 198 5.96 9.39 -14.16
CA ASN A 198 6.55 8.25 -13.44
C ASN A 198 6.56 6.97 -14.28
N HIS A 199 5.51 6.70 -15.03
CA HIS A 199 5.47 5.55 -15.93
C HIS A 199 6.53 5.67 -17.05
N ILE A 200 6.64 6.83 -17.70
CA ILE A 200 7.67 7.06 -18.72
C ILE A 200 9.07 6.89 -18.13
N HIS A 201 9.33 7.44 -16.95
CA HIS A 201 10.63 7.30 -16.29
C HIS A 201 10.98 5.84 -15.98
N ARG A 202 10.01 5.03 -15.56
CA ARG A 202 10.20 3.57 -15.33
C ARG A 202 10.50 2.85 -16.64
N ILE A 203 9.80 3.18 -17.72
CA ILE A 203 10.04 2.60 -19.05
C ILE A 203 11.44 2.97 -19.52
N MET A 204 11.86 4.24 -19.40
CA MET A 204 13.22 4.69 -19.75
C MET A 204 14.28 3.85 -19.06
N LYS A 205 14.15 3.64 -17.73
CA LYS A 205 15.06 2.76 -16.97
C LYS A 205 15.04 1.31 -17.44
N GLN A 206 13.87 0.80 -17.81
CA GLN A 206 13.71 -0.60 -18.22
C GLN A 206 14.30 -0.89 -19.61
N VAL A 207 14.26 0.09 -20.50
CA VAL A 207 14.83 -0.02 -21.86
C VAL A 207 16.21 0.64 -21.98
N GLU A 208 16.80 1.10 -20.86
CA GLU A 208 18.09 1.76 -20.76
C GLU A 208 18.20 3.00 -21.67
N ALA A 209 17.11 3.75 -21.84
CA ALA A 209 17.02 4.96 -22.62
C ALA A 209 17.27 6.21 -21.77
N GLU A 210 18.02 7.16 -22.26
CA GLU A 210 18.31 8.44 -21.60
C GLU A 210 17.27 9.52 -21.96
N SER A 211 16.57 9.35 -23.09
CA SER A 211 15.57 10.30 -23.58
C SER A 211 14.25 9.62 -23.94
N ARG A 212 13.18 10.42 -23.94
CA ARG A 212 11.84 10.00 -24.37
C ARG A 212 11.81 9.49 -25.81
N GLN A 213 12.64 10.06 -26.69
CA GLN A 213 12.75 9.66 -28.09
C GLN A 213 13.43 8.30 -28.24
N GLU A 214 14.49 8.06 -27.49
CA GLU A 214 15.18 6.77 -27.44
C GLU A 214 14.28 5.63 -26.97
N VAL A 215 13.34 5.88 -26.05
CA VAL A 215 12.33 4.87 -25.67
C VAL A 215 11.53 4.41 -26.87
N VAL A 216 11.11 5.34 -27.74
CA VAL A 216 10.33 5.01 -28.93
C VAL A 216 11.17 4.21 -29.92
N GLU A 217 12.44 4.57 -30.11
CA GLU A 217 13.37 3.87 -30.97
C GLU A 217 13.69 2.47 -30.49
N ALA A 218 14.00 2.31 -29.21
CA ALA A 218 14.26 1.01 -28.58
C ALA A 218 13.06 0.06 -28.72
N VAL A 219 11.85 0.57 -28.50
CA VAL A 219 10.62 -0.22 -28.60
C VAL A 219 10.26 -0.54 -30.05
N ARG A 220 10.54 0.35 -31.00
CA ARG A 220 10.41 0.08 -32.46
C ARG A 220 11.38 -0.99 -32.93
N ALA A 221 12.63 -0.91 -32.49
CA ALA A 221 13.65 -1.92 -32.83
C ALA A 221 13.30 -3.31 -32.33
N SER A 222 12.50 -3.40 -31.26
CA SER A 222 12.01 -4.65 -30.70
C SER A 222 10.74 -5.21 -31.37
N GLY A 223 10.21 -4.54 -32.41
CA GLY A 223 9.03 -4.98 -33.17
C GLY A 223 7.68 -4.79 -32.48
N TYR A 224 7.61 -3.99 -31.40
CA TYR A 224 6.38 -3.77 -30.63
C TYR A 224 5.47 -2.65 -31.16
N ILE A 225 5.96 -1.80 -32.05
CA ILE A 225 5.17 -0.73 -32.68
C ILE A 225 5.28 -0.93 -34.20
N ALA A 226 4.16 -1.32 -34.81
CA ALA A 226 4.06 -1.33 -36.29
C ALA A 226 4.14 0.10 -36.84
N LEU A 227 4.80 0.25 -37.96
CA LEU A 227 4.82 1.49 -38.74
C LEU A 227 3.36 1.82 -39.14
N ALA A 228 2.82 2.90 -38.64
CA ALA A 228 1.66 3.58 -39.21
C ALA A 228 2.16 4.75 -40.06
#